data_7471b68909e4fc436418308b4a5120d3
#
_entry.id   7471b68909e4fc436418308b4a5120d3
#
_cell.length_a   1.000
_cell.length_b   1.000
_cell.length_c   1.000
_cell.angle_alpha   90.00
_cell.angle_beta   90.00
_cell.angle_gamma   90.00
#
_symmetry.space_group_name_H-M   'P 1'
#
loop_
_entity.id
_entity.type
_entity.pdbx_description
1 polymer ?
#
loop_
_entity_poly.entity_id
_entity_poly.type
_entity_poly.pdbx_seq_one_letter_code
_entity_poly.pdbx_strand_id
1 'polypeptide(L)'
;MSSIRSTDTKPEIIVRKFLFSEGFRYRLHTKKLPGSPDIVLAKYKTVIFINGCFWHGHKGCKKAELPQTRTDWWQKKINTNIERDNNNYMQLKALGWHIIIIWECQLKTKVRVSTLTSLSYTLNHLFLINYQTKQ
;
A
#
# COMPACT_ATOMS: atom_id res chain seq x y z
N MET A 1 -16.31 -6.84 -16.61
CA MET A 1 -15.21 -7.30 -15.79
C MET A 1 -15.43 -7.04 -14.34
N SER A 2 -16.50 -7.57 -13.91
CA SER A 2 -16.92 -7.48 -12.51
C SER A 2 -15.97 -8.19 -11.54
N SER A 3 -15.08 -8.99 -12.07
CA SER A 3 -14.16 -9.77 -11.23
C SER A 3 -13.05 -8.96 -10.58
N ILE A 4 -12.83 -7.71 -11.02
CA ILE A 4 -11.80 -6.87 -10.45
C ILE A 4 -12.39 -6.11 -9.27
N ARG A 5 -11.88 -6.39 -8.08
CA ARG A 5 -12.31 -5.71 -6.86
C ARG A 5 -11.34 -4.60 -6.52
N SER A 6 -11.87 -3.46 -6.09
CA SER A 6 -11.06 -2.37 -5.56
C SER A 6 -10.80 -2.53 -4.06
N THR A 7 -11.58 -3.37 -3.38
CA THR A 7 -11.45 -3.62 -1.93
C THR A 7 -11.48 -5.12 -1.66
N ASP A 8 -10.97 -5.49 -0.49
CA ASP A 8 -10.97 -6.88 -0.02
C ASP A 8 -10.30 -7.85 -0.99
N THR A 9 -9.25 -7.39 -1.67
CA THR A 9 -8.46 -8.24 -2.55
C THR A 9 -7.67 -9.25 -1.72
N LYS A 10 -7.23 -10.33 -2.37
CA LYS A 10 -6.44 -11.35 -1.68
C LYS A 10 -5.17 -10.77 -1.03
N PRO A 11 -4.37 -9.94 -1.72
CA PRO A 11 -3.20 -9.33 -1.06
C PRO A 11 -3.58 -8.50 0.16
N GLU A 12 -4.65 -7.75 0.09
CA GLU A 12 -5.11 -6.92 1.18
C GLU A 12 -5.51 -7.77 2.39
N ILE A 13 -6.24 -8.86 2.14
CA ILE A 13 -6.67 -9.77 3.21
C ILE A 13 -5.47 -10.41 3.90
N ILE A 14 -4.44 -10.78 3.14
CA ILE A 14 -3.21 -11.35 3.71
C ILE A 14 -2.58 -10.38 4.69
N VAL A 15 -2.44 -9.12 4.30
CA VAL A 15 -1.80 -8.10 5.14
C VAL A 15 -2.60 -7.84 6.40
N ARG A 16 -3.91 -7.63 6.27
CA ARG A 16 -4.71 -7.28 7.44
C ARG A 16 -4.86 -8.43 8.42
N LYS A 17 -4.92 -9.67 7.95
CA LYS A 17 -4.94 -10.83 8.85
C LYS A 17 -3.64 -10.94 9.63
N PHE A 18 -2.52 -10.72 8.95
CA PHE A 18 -1.22 -10.70 9.63
C PHE A 18 -1.18 -9.62 10.70
N LEU A 19 -1.58 -8.40 10.36
CA LEU A 19 -1.56 -7.29 11.31
C LEU A 19 -2.43 -7.58 12.53
N PHE A 20 -3.61 -8.12 12.31
CA PHE A 20 -4.51 -8.46 13.41
C PHE A 20 -3.90 -9.52 14.31
N SER A 21 -3.28 -10.55 13.71
CA SER A 21 -2.65 -11.63 14.48
C SER A 21 -1.47 -11.14 15.32
N GLU A 22 -0.81 -10.05 14.88
CA GLU A 22 0.31 -9.44 15.60
C GLU A 22 -0.15 -8.40 16.63
N GLY A 23 -1.44 -8.23 16.79
CA GLY A 23 -1.99 -7.31 17.78
C GLY A 23 -2.20 -5.89 17.30
N PHE A 24 -1.98 -5.61 16.03
CA PHE A 24 -2.23 -4.28 15.49
C PHE A 24 -3.72 -4.06 15.27
N ARG A 25 -4.17 -2.85 15.54
CA ARG A 25 -5.56 -2.45 15.29
C ARG A 25 -5.58 -1.37 14.22
N TYR A 26 -6.55 -1.47 13.31
CA TYR A 26 -6.58 -0.64 12.12
C TYR A 26 -8.00 -0.37 11.65
N ARG A 27 -8.12 0.59 10.75
CA ARG A 27 -9.35 0.87 10.01
C ARG A 27 -9.10 0.57 8.55
N LEU A 28 -10.15 0.20 7.83
CA LEU A 28 -10.07 -0.17 6.42
C LEU A 28 -10.74 0.87 5.53
N HIS A 29 -10.17 1.07 4.34
CA HIS A 29 -10.80 1.82 3.25
C HIS A 29 -11.33 3.20 3.65
N THR A 30 -10.50 3.95 4.37
CA THR A 30 -10.87 5.29 4.82
C THR A 30 -10.87 6.26 3.65
N LYS A 31 -12.05 6.75 3.27
CA LYS A 31 -12.21 7.71 2.18
C LYS A 31 -11.90 9.14 2.59
N LYS A 32 -11.75 9.38 3.89
CA LYS A 32 -11.48 10.72 4.42
C LYS A 32 -10.03 11.18 4.21
N LEU A 33 -9.14 10.25 3.90
CA LEU A 33 -7.73 10.56 3.68
C LEU A 33 -7.40 10.55 2.18
N PRO A 34 -6.44 11.38 1.74
CA PRO A 34 -6.02 11.37 0.33
C PRO A 34 -5.65 9.97 -0.15
N GLY A 35 -6.14 9.58 -1.32
CA GLY A 35 -5.85 8.28 -1.92
C GLY A 35 -6.61 7.11 -1.34
N SER A 36 -7.46 7.34 -0.33
CA SER A 36 -8.25 6.28 0.33
C SER A 36 -7.37 5.07 0.68
N PRO A 37 -6.44 5.22 1.64
CA PRO A 37 -5.56 4.11 2.01
C PRO A 37 -6.32 2.84 2.34
N ASP A 38 -5.73 1.69 2.01
CA ASP A 38 -6.37 0.40 2.28
C ASP A 38 -6.44 0.11 3.77
N ILE A 39 -5.39 0.47 4.51
CA ILE A 39 -5.30 0.20 5.95
C ILE A 39 -4.78 1.46 6.64
N VAL A 40 -5.43 1.85 7.73
CA VAL A 40 -5.02 3.01 8.53
C VAL A 40 -4.74 2.56 9.96
N LEU A 41 -3.51 2.82 10.42
CA LEU A 41 -3.10 2.53 11.79
C LEU A 41 -2.91 3.88 12.52
N ALA A 42 -3.99 4.37 13.11
CA ALA A 42 -3.99 5.70 13.71
C ALA A 42 -2.98 5.83 14.84
N LYS A 43 -2.82 4.80 15.66
CA LYS A 43 -1.87 4.78 16.76
C LYS A 43 -0.43 4.99 16.29
N TYR A 44 -0.12 4.54 15.08
CA TYR A 44 1.22 4.63 14.50
C TYR A 44 1.35 5.82 13.55
N LYS A 45 0.25 6.55 13.33
CA LYS A 45 0.16 7.61 12.34
C LYS A 45 0.66 7.13 10.98
N THR A 46 0.25 5.93 10.61
CA THR A 46 0.71 5.23 9.40
C THR A 46 -0.47 4.77 8.57
N VAL A 47 -0.32 4.90 7.26
CA VAL A 47 -1.27 4.35 6.28
C VAL A 47 -0.54 3.34 5.41
N ILE A 48 -1.26 2.32 4.97
CA ILE A 48 -0.71 1.28 4.10
C ILE A 48 -1.53 1.21 2.84
N PHE A 49 -0.84 1.25 1.71
CA PHE A 49 -1.42 1.02 0.39
C PHE A 49 -0.96 -0.34 -0.11
N ILE A 50 -1.90 -1.17 -0.54
CA ILE A 50 -1.61 -2.47 -1.14
C ILE A 50 -1.81 -2.30 -2.65
N ASN A 51 -0.72 -2.08 -3.37
CA ASN A 51 -0.78 -1.71 -4.77
C ASN A 51 -0.65 -2.92 -5.71
N GLY A 52 -1.57 -3.03 -6.66
CA GLY A 52 -1.43 -3.95 -7.76
C GLY A 52 -0.30 -3.48 -8.67
N CYS A 53 0.60 -4.38 -9.05
CA CYS A 53 1.81 -4.01 -9.78
C CYS A 53 1.51 -3.36 -11.12
N PHE A 54 0.55 -3.89 -11.86
CA PHE A 54 0.19 -3.36 -13.18
C PHE A 54 -0.41 -1.95 -13.08
N TRP A 55 -1.44 -1.82 -12.27
CA TRP A 55 -2.23 -0.58 -12.22
C TRP A 55 -1.47 0.61 -11.66
N HIS A 56 -0.49 0.35 -10.80
CA HIS A 56 0.31 1.39 -10.17
C HIS A 56 1.72 1.51 -10.75
N GLY A 57 1.99 0.80 -11.86
CA GLY A 57 3.24 0.94 -12.61
C GLY A 57 4.48 0.57 -11.82
N HIS A 58 4.47 -0.59 -11.18
CA HIS A 58 5.59 -1.03 -10.36
C HIS A 58 6.85 -1.22 -11.19
N LYS A 59 7.87 -0.42 -10.93
CA LYS A 59 9.11 -0.44 -11.71
C LYS A 59 9.86 -1.75 -11.58
N GLY A 60 10.34 -2.27 -12.72
CA GLY A 60 11.16 -3.47 -12.74
C GLY A 60 10.41 -4.76 -12.46
N CYS A 61 9.10 -4.73 -12.46
CA CYS A 61 8.26 -5.87 -12.16
C CYS A 61 7.63 -6.42 -13.44
N LYS A 62 7.76 -7.73 -13.66
CA LYS A 62 7.17 -8.37 -14.84
C LYS A 62 5.65 -8.20 -14.91
N LYS A 63 5.01 -8.17 -13.76
CA LYS A 63 3.54 -7.99 -13.69
C LYS A 63 3.11 -6.63 -14.18
N ALA A 64 4.02 -5.66 -14.24
CA ALA A 64 3.73 -4.31 -14.68
C ALA A 64 4.02 -4.09 -16.15
N GLU A 65 4.39 -5.12 -16.90
CA GLU A 65 4.63 -5.01 -18.34
C GLU A 65 3.36 -4.61 -19.06
N LEU A 66 3.50 -3.65 -19.99
CA LEU A 66 2.37 -3.16 -20.73
C LEU A 66 1.94 -4.15 -21.81
N PRO A 67 0.63 -4.23 -22.12
CA PRO A 67 0.16 -5.03 -23.25
C PRO A 67 0.79 -4.53 -24.54
N GLN A 68 1.03 -5.44 -25.48
CA GLN A 68 1.61 -5.10 -26.77
C GLN A 68 0.59 -4.37 -27.67
N THR A 69 -0.69 -4.55 -27.41
CA THR A 69 -1.76 -3.86 -28.13
C THR A 69 -2.11 -2.59 -27.37
N ARG A 70 -2.21 -1.46 -28.10
CA ARG A 70 -2.55 -0.16 -27.52
C ARG A 70 -1.57 0.26 -26.42
N THR A 71 -0.30 -0.03 -26.63
CA THR A 71 0.74 0.25 -25.64
C THR A 71 0.77 1.72 -25.22
N ASP A 72 0.63 2.65 -26.17
CA ASP A 72 0.66 4.08 -25.87
C ASP A 72 -0.51 4.50 -24.98
N TRP A 73 -1.68 3.94 -25.23
CA TRP A 73 -2.85 4.22 -24.41
C TRP A 73 -2.63 3.75 -22.96
N TRP A 74 -2.12 2.53 -22.82
CA TRP A 74 -1.83 1.97 -21.50
C TRP A 74 -0.76 2.76 -20.79
N GLN A 75 0.28 3.19 -21.51
CA GLN A 75 1.35 3.98 -20.91
C GLN A 75 0.80 5.27 -20.31
N LYS A 76 -0.06 5.97 -21.05
CA LYS A 76 -0.69 7.20 -20.56
C LYS A 76 -1.56 6.93 -19.35
N LYS A 77 -2.33 5.84 -19.38
CA LYS A 77 -3.22 5.49 -18.26
C LYS A 77 -2.41 5.22 -17.00
N ILE A 78 -1.35 4.43 -17.12
CA ILE A 78 -0.50 4.10 -15.98
C ILE A 78 0.24 5.34 -15.47
N ASN A 79 0.74 6.18 -16.37
CA ASN A 79 1.40 7.42 -15.95
C ASN A 79 0.47 8.33 -15.17
N THR A 80 -0.79 8.41 -15.58
CA THR A 80 -1.82 9.18 -14.86
C THR A 80 -2.03 8.61 -13.46
N ASN A 81 -2.08 7.28 -13.35
CA ASN A 81 -2.24 6.62 -12.05
C ASN A 81 -1.05 6.90 -11.14
N ILE A 82 0.17 6.83 -11.66
CA ILE A 82 1.39 7.11 -10.89
C ILE A 82 1.38 8.55 -10.38
N GLU A 83 1.03 9.48 -11.24
CA GLU A 83 0.99 10.90 -10.89
C GLU A 83 -0.04 11.15 -9.79
N ARG A 84 -1.22 10.57 -9.92
CA ARG A 84 -2.27 10.67 -8.90
C ARG A 84 -1.79 10.08 -7.57
N ASP A 85 -1.15 8.91 -7.61
CA ASP A 85 -0.64 8.26 -6.40
C ASP A 85 0.38 9.16 -5.71
N ASN A 86 1.32 9.74 -6.47
CA ASN A 86 2.34 10.60 -5.90
C ASN A 86 1.74 11.85 -5.25
N ASN A 87 0.73 12.43 -5.88
CA ASN A 87 0.03 13.58 -5.30
C ASN A 87 -0.65 13.22 -3.98
N ASN A 88 -1.28 12.05 -3.92
CA ASN A 88 -1.91 11.57 -2.69
C ASN A 88 -0.87 11.36 -1.59
N TYR A 89 0.27 10.77 -1.93
CA TYR A 89 1.34 10.54 -0.95
C TYR A 89 1.90 11.85 -0.42
N MET A 90 2.06 12.86 -1.27
CA MET A 90 2.53 14.17 -0.84
C MET A 90 1.55 14.80 0.15
N GLN A 91 0.25 14.71 -0.15
CA GLN A 91 -0.77 15.26 0.74
C GLN A 91 -0.79 14.54 2.10
N LEU A 92 -0.66 13.22 2.08
CA LEU A 92 -0.62 12.43 3.33
C LEU A 92 0.59 12.79 4.17
N LYS A 93 1.75 12.95 3.54
CA LYS A 93 2.97 13.36 4.24
C LYS A 93 2.80 14.74 4.87
N ALA A 94 2.17 15.66 4.15
CA ALA A 94 1.91 17.00 4.66
C ALA A 94 0.99 16.97 5.87
N LEU A 95 0.11 15.97 5.95
CA LEU A 95 -0.78 15.77 7.10
C LEU A 95 -0.11 15.03 8.25
N GLY A 96 1.15 14.63 8.10
CA GLY A 96 1.91 13.96 9.14
C GLY A 96 1.83 12.45 9.14
N TRP A 97 1.32 11.85 8.07
CA TRP A 97 1.21 10.41 7.98
C TRP A 97 2.48 9.77 7.43
N HIS A 98 2.86 8.63 8.00
CA HIS A 98 3.85 7.75 7.41
C HIS A 98 3.16 6.86 6.39
N ILE A 99 3.81 6.61 5.26
CA ILE A 99 3.21 5.85 4.17
C ILE A 99 4.03 4.58 3.95
N ILE A 100 3.34 3.45 3.93
CA ILE A 100 3.94 2.17 3.59
C ILE A 100 3.22 1.66 2.34
N ILE A 101 3.98 1.31 1.33
CA ILE A 101 3.44 0.75 0.09
C ILE A 101 3.88 -0.70 0.00
N ILE A 102 2.91 -1.60 -0.11
CA ILE A 102 3.17 -3.02 -0.30
C ILE A 102 2.66 -3.39 -1.68
N TRP A 103 3.53 -3.97 -2.50
CA TRP A 103 3.18 -4.40 -3.84
C TRP A 103 2.70 -5.84 -3.81
N GLU A 104 1.72 -6.17 -4.67
CA GLU A 104 1.17 -7.53 -4.69
C GLU A 104 2.24 -8.59 -4.93
N CYS A 105 3.29 -8.29 -5.72
CA CYS A 105 4.36 -9.24 -5.96
C CYS A 105 5.17 -9.56 -4.70
N GLN A 106 5.14 -8.66 -3.71
CA GLN A 106 5.82 -8.88 -2.43
C GLN A 106 5.05 -9.81 -1.50
N LEU A 107 3.83 -10.17 -1.87
CA LEU A 107 3.00 -11.06 -1.08
C LEU A 107 2.89 -12.46 -1.69
N LYS A 108 3.70 -12.75 -2.69
CA LYS A 108 3.82 -14.10 -3.24
C LYS A 108 4.38 -15.03 -2.16
N THR A 109 4.00 -16.29 -2.23
CA THR A 109 4.36 -17.29 -1.22
C THR A 109 5.84 -17.29 -0.85
N LYS A 110 6.72 -17.16 -1.85
CA LYS A 110 8.17 -17.22 -1.61
C LYS A 110 8.72 -16.07 -0.78
N VAL A 111 8.12 -14.88 -0.89
CA VAL A 111 8.65 -13.67 -0.23
C VAL A 111 7.71 -13.10 0.82
N ARG A 112 6.54 -13.69 0.98
CA ARG A 112 5.50 -13.17 1.86
C ARG A 112 5.96 -13.01 3.31
N VAL A 113 6.59 -14.02 3.86
CA VAL A 113 7.03 -13.99 5.27
C VAL A 113 8.02 -12.84 5.48
N SER A 114 8.98 -12.70 4.57
CA SER A 114 9.95 -11.62 4.64
C SER A 114 9.28 -10.24 4.60
N THR A 115 8.33 -10.07 3.69
CA THR A 115 7.59 -8.81 3.55
C THR A 115 6.81 -8.48 4.81
N LEU A 116 6.07 -9.45 5.35
CA LEU A 116 5.25 -9.22 6.53
C LEU A 116 6.09 -8.99 7.78
N THR A 117 7.21 -9.70 7.91
CA THR A 117 8.14 -9.49 9.02
C THR A 117 8.72 -8.07 8.97
N SER A 118 9.10 -7.62 7.79
CA SER A 118 9.59 -6.24 7.61
C SER A 118 8.53 -5.21 7.96
N LEU A 119 7.28 -5.48 7.61
CA LEU A 119 6.17 -4.60 7.94
C LEU A 119 6.02 -4.45 9.46
N SER A 120 6.00 -5.57 10.18
CA SER A 120 5.88 -5.56 11.64
C SER A 120 7.04 -4.80 12.27
N TYR A 121 8.25 -5.06 11.81
CA TYR A 121 9.44 -4.36 12.32
C TYR A 121 9.32 -2.86 12.10
N THR A 122 8.93 -2.45 10.90
CA THR A 122 8.80 -1.03 10.55
C THR A 122 7.76 -0.34 11.42
N LEU A 123 6.60 -0.96 11.64
CA LEU A 123 5.55 -0.38 12.47
C LEU A 123 6.01 -0.21 13.91
N ASN A 124 6.67 -1.19 14.48
CA ASN A 124 7.18 -1.11 15.83
C ASN A 124 8.25 -0.02 15.96
N HIS A 125 9.08 0.13 14.95
CA HIS A 125 10.11 1.19 14.92
C HIS A 125 9.46 2.58 14.87
N LEU A 126 8.45 2.75 14.02
CA LEU A 126 7.73 4.02 13.91
C LEU A 126 7.03 4.38 15.23
N PHE A 127 6.47 3.39 15.91
CA PHE A 127 5.83 3.61 17.21
C PHE A 127 6.84 4.14 18.22
N LEU A 128 8.03 3.55 18.29
CA LEU A 128 9.06 3.97 19.22
C LEU A 128 9.52 5.40 18.94
N ILE A 129 9.70 5.76 17.67
CA ILE A 129 10.10 7.11 17.28
C ILE A 129 9.02 8.10 17.71
N ASN A 130 7.76 7.82 17.41
CA ASN A 130 6.65 8.71 17.79
C ASN A 130 6.55 8.88 19.29
N TYR A 131 6.75 7.80 20.04
CA TYR A 131 6.72 7.85 21.49
C TYR A 131 7.83 8.75 22.04
N GLN A 132 9.04 8.59 21.53
CA GLN A 132 10.19 9.41 21.96
C GLN A 132 9.99 10.88 21.62
N THR A 133 9.40 11.16 20.47
CA THR A 133 9.16 12.56 20.04
C THR A 133 8.17 13.28 20.93
N LYS A 134 7.23 12.56 21.53
CA LYS A 134 6.21 13.15 22.39
C LYS A 134 6.71 13.40 23.80
N GLN A 135 7.84 12.88 24.16
CA GLN A 135 8.43 13.12 25.46
C GLN A 135 9.33 14.36 25.42
#